data_a67792ab98016f1c4ae4f1dd4032750f
#
_entry.id   a67792ab98016f1c4ae4f1dd4032750f
#
_cell.length_a   1.000
_cell.length_b   1.000
_cell.length_c   1.000
_cell.angle_alpha   90.00
_cell.angle_beta   90.00
_cell.angle_gamma   90.00
#
_symmetry.space_group_name_H-M   'P 1'
#
loop_
_entity.id
_entity.type
_entity.pdbx_description
1 polymer ?
#
loop_
_entity_poly.entity_id
_entity_poly.type
_entity_poly.pdbx_seq_one_letter_code
_entity_poly.pdbx_strand_id
1 'polypeptide(L)'
;MRFSVKQEGLTELRPGNYAYFDRTQVAHEAATWDDCALTVLARVVSRPARERVILDSGSKTLTNDGARGFVGTPGYGAVMRGLHVADPDPLLIVERLSEEHANVRVVEGETALKTGDLVRIVPNHSCVVSNLVDAVWLVDGERVIERLPVAARGRIT
;
A
#
# COMPACT_ATOMS: atom_id res chain seq x y z
N MET A 1 18.35 -6.94 -1.18
CA MET A 1 19.70 -7.41 -1.59
C MET A 1 20.26 -8.59 -0.79
N ARG A 2 19.59 -9.05 0.26
CA ARG A 2 20.09 -10.10 1.20
C ARG A 2 20.55 -11.41 0.50
N PHE A 3 19.93 -11.76 -0.62
CA PHE A 3 20.23 -13.00 -1.37
C PHE A 3 21.12 -12.75 -2.58
N SER A 4 20.93 -11.64 -3.30
CA SER A 4 21.63 -11.35 -4.56
C SER A 4 23.13 -11.13 -4.40
N VAL A 5 23.57 -10.54 -3.29
CA VAL A 5 25.00 -10.30 -2.99
C VAL A 5 25.82 -11.57 -2.77
N LYS A 6 25.15 -12.70 -2.60
CA LYS A 6 25.80 -14.01 -2.37
C LYS A 6 25.96 -14.83 -3.64
N GLN A 7 25.47 -14.34 -4.78
CA GLN A 7 25.52 -15.06 -6.04
C GLN A 7 26.84 -14.76 -6.77
N GLU A 8 27.64 -15.79 -6.96
CA GLU A 8 28.89 -15.68 -7.70
C GLU A 8 28.61 -15.35 -9.18
N GLY A 9 29.51 -14.56 -9.78
CA GLY A 9 29.39 -14.15 -11.18
C GLY A 9 28.41 -13.01 -11.47
N LEU A 10 27.77 -12.46 -10.44
CA LEU A 10 26.90 -11.30 -10.60
C LEU A 10 27.75 -10.04 -10.87
N THR A 11 27.57 -9.44 -12.03
CA THR A 11 28.31 -8.23 -12.46
C THR A 11 27.49 -6.95 -12.32
N GLU A 12 26.16 -7.06 -12.26
CA GLU A 12 25.24 -5.93 -12.16
C GLU A 12 24.03 -6.31 -11.34
N LEU A 13 23.53 -5.38 -10.53
CA LEU A 13 22.30 -5.49 -9.77
C LEU A 13 21.40 -4.31 -10.10
N ARG A 14 20.16 -4.58 -10.51
CA ARG A 14 19.13 -3.56 -10.81
C ARG A 14 18.00 -3.63 -9.77
N PRO A 15 18.18 -3.04 -8.59
CA PRO A 15 17.13 -3.00 -7.58
C PRO A 15 15.98 -2.13 -8.10
N GLY A 16 14.77 -2.70 -8.14
CA GLY A 16 13.58 -2.00 -8.59
C GLY A 16 13.00 -1.10 -7.50
N ASN A 17 12.25 -1.69 -6.60
CA ASN A 17 11.44 -0.99 -5.61
C ASN A 17 12.18 -0.71 -4.28
N TYR A 18 13.41 -0.21 -4.35
CA TYR A 18 14.21 0.05 -3.13
C TYR A 18 13.97 1.42 -2.50
N ALA A 19 13.38 2.37 -3.25
CA ALA A 19 13.11 3.72 -2.75
C ALA A 19 11.80 3.79 -1.95
N TYR A 20 10.82 2.96 -2.31
CA TYR A 20 9.50 2.98 -1.69
C TYR A 20 9.28 1.81 -0.73
N PHE A 21 9.73 0.64 -1.12
CA PHE A 21 9.27 -0.64 -0.59
C PHE A 21 7.74 -0.75 -0.62
N ASP A 22 7.22 -1.91 -0.32
CA ASP A 22 5.80 -2.19 -0.24
C ASP A 22 5.54 -3.52 0.46
N ARG A 23 4.27 -3.90 0.56
CA ARG A 23 3.85 -5.14 1.22
C ARG A 23 4.54 -6.39 0.65
N THR A 24 4.88 -6.40 -0.65
CA THR A 24 5.57 -7.53 -1.28
C THR A 24 6.97 -7.71 -0.70
N GLN A 25 7.74 -6.61 -0.52
CA GLN A 25 9.08 -6.69 0.07
C GLN A 25 9.03 -7.08 1.55
N VAL A 26 8.02 -6.64 2.28
CA VAL A 26 7.80 -7.09 3.68
C VAL A 26 7.50 -8.59 3.72
N ALA A 27 6.63 -9.10 2.85
CA ALA A 27 6.32 -10.52 2.75
C ALA A 27 7.54 -11.39 2.36
N HIS A 28 8.52 -10.80 1.68
CA HIS A 28 9.79 -11.45 1.34
C HIS A 28 10.89 -11.27 2.38
N GLU A 29 10.60 -10.67 3.51
CA GLU A 29 11.60 -10.34 4.55
C GLU A 29 12.75 -9.47 4.02
N ALA A 30 12.52 -8.71 2.95
CA ALA A 30 13.48 -7.77 2.37
C ALA A 30 13.34 -6.35 2.93
N ALA A 31 12.23 -6.06 3.60
CA ALA A 31 11.92 -4.80 4.26
C ALA A 31 11.06 -5.05 5.50
N THR A 32 10.94 -4.05 6.34
CA THR A 32 9.96 -3.97 7.44
C THR A 32 8.81 -3.05 7.04
N TRP A 33 7.77 -2.96 7.85
CA TRP A 33 6.66 -2.01 7.61
C TRP A 33 7.12 -0.56 7.71
N ASP A 34 8.12 -0.26 8.56
CA ASP A 34 8.70 1.08 8.71
C ASP A 34 9.48 1.53 7.46
N ASP A 35 9.99 0.60 6.67
CA ASP A 35 10.69 0.87 5.42
C ASP A 35 9.75 1.24 4.27
N CYS A 36 8.43 1.00 4.40
CA CYS A 36 7.45 1.27 3.36
C CYS A 36 7.13 2.78 3.28
N ALA A 37 7.90 3.51 2.48
CA ALA A 37 7.79 4.96 2.36
C ALA A 37 6.54 5.42 1.59
N LEU A 38 6.07 4.66 0.57
CA LEU A 38 4.87 5.00 -0.16
C LEU A 38 3.63 4.39 0.50
N THR A 39 2.69 5.25 0.85
CA THR A 39 1.39 4.83 1.37
C THR A 39 0.26 5.59 0.68
N VAL A 40 -0.94 5.03 0.68
CA VAL A 40 -2.17 5.67 0.21
C VAL A 40 -2.96 6.12 1.44
N LEU A 41 -3.26 7.42 1.49
CA LEU A 41 -4.21 7.98 2.46
C LEU A 41 -5.61 7.85 1.88
N ALA A 42 -6.50 7.18 2.60
CA ALA A 42 -7.89 6.97 2.20
C ALA A 42 -8.85 7.36 3.32
N ARG A 43 -10.09 7.65 2.94
CA ARG A 43 -11.17 7.98 3.87
C ARG A 43 -12.21 6.86 3.89
N VAL A 44 -12.75 6.59 5.06
CA VAL A 44 -13.94 5.77 5.21
C VAL A 44 -15.15 6.56 4.70
N VAL A 45 -15.69 6.17 3.56
CA VAL A 45 -16.87 6.84 2.96
C VAL A 45 -18.18 6.16 3.34
N SER A 46 -18.15 4.91 3.74
CA SER A 46 -19.36 4.20 4.19
C SER A 46 -19.01 3.03 5.10
N ARG A 47 -19.94 2.71 6.00
CA ARG A 47 -19.92 1.51 6.81
C ARG A 47 -21.29 0.82 6.74
N PRO A 48 -21.59 0.10 5.66
CA PRO A 48 -22.91 -0.45 5.41
C PRO A 48 -23.28 -1.64 6.33
N ALA A 49 -22.27 -2.28 6.93
CA ALA A 49 -22.44 -3.39 7.87
C ALA A 49 -21.28 -3.46 8.88
N ARG A 50 -21.43 -4.23 9.95
CA ARG A 50 -20.35 -4.40 10.97
C ARG A 50 -19.09 -4.99 10.36
N GLU A 51 -19.24 -5.94 9.46
CA GLU A 51 -18.17 -6.67 8.79
C GLU A 51 -17.63 -5.96 7.54
N ARG A 52 -18.10 -4.72 7.23
CA ARG A 52 -17.73 -4.02 5.99
C ARG A 52 -17.47 -2.54 6.18
N VAL A 53 -16.32 -2.11 5.66
CA VAL A 53 -15.92 -0.70 5.52
C VAL A 53 -15.67 -0.41 4.04
N ILE A 54 -16.08 0.77 3.56
CA ILE A 54 -15.81 1.23 2.20
C ILE A 54 -14.87 2.44 2.30
N LEU A 55 -13.77 2.38 1.52
CA LEU A 55 -12.79 3.46 1.40
C LEU A 55 -12.88 4.10 0.01
N ASP A 56 -12.49 5.37 -0.09
CA ASP A 56 -12.40 6.14 -1.34
C ASP A 56 -11.11 5.89 -2.12
N SER A 57 -10.59 4.70 -2.06
CA SER A 57 -9.38 4.28 -2.76
C SER A 57 -9.61 2.96 -3.47
N GLY A 58 -9.89 3.00 -4.77
CA GLY A 58 -10.11 1.82 -5.60
C GLY A 58 -8.88 1.41 -6.41
N SER A 59 -9.10 0.68 -7.50
CA SER A 59 -8.04 0.20 -8.38
C SER A 59 -7.30 1.31 -9.10
N LYS A 60 -7.91 2.48 -9.27
CA LYS A 60 -7.25 3.69 -9.82
C LYS A 60 -6.24 4.30 -8.85
N THR A 61 -6.21 3.85 -7.60
CA THR A 61 -5.27 4.31 -6.57
C THR A 61 -4.38 3.19 -6.07
N LEU A 62 -4.96 2.01 -5.73
CA LEU A 62 -4.24 0.88 -5.14
C LEU A 62 -3.77 -0.15 -6.15
N THR A 63 -4.24 -0.07 -7.39
CA THR A 63 -4.09 -1.07 -8.45
C THR A 63 -4.81 -2.39 -8.17
N ASN A 64 -4.98 -3.23 -9.19
CA ASN A 64 -5.45 -4.61 -9.02
C ASN A 64 -4.30 -5.62 -8.86
N ASP A 65 -3.10 -5.14 -8.54
CA ASP A 65 -2.00 -6.03 -8.22
C ASP A 65 -2.28 -6.74 -6.90
N GLY A 66 -2.74 -7.99 -7.02
CA GLY A 66 -2.81 -8.90 -5.88
C GLY A 66 -1.42 -9.19 -5.33
N ALA A 67 -1.36 -9.88 -4.22
CA ALA A 67 -0.10 -10.36 -3.65
C ALA A 67 0.49 -11.47 -4.53
N ARG A 68 1.14 -11.10 -5.62
CA ARG A 68 1.66 -11.92 -6.71
C ARG A 68 2.36 -13.21 -6.23
N GLY A 69 1.57 -14.30 -6.15
CA GLY A 69 2.10 -15.62 -5.82
C GLY A 69 2.60 -15.81 -4.39
N PHE A 70 2.43 -14.82 -3.51
CA PHE A 70 2.83 -14.93 -2.11
C PHE A 70 1.71 -15.53 -1.29
N VAL A 71 1.93 -16.76 -0.88
CA VAL A 71 1.04 -17.50 0.01
C VAL A 71 0.92 -16.73 1.33
N GLY A 72 -0.31 -16.41 1.73
CA GLY A 72 -0.59 -15.85 3.05
C GLY A 72 -0.80 -14.34 3.12
N THR A 73 -0.77 -13.60 2.00
CA THR A 73 -1.01 -12.14 2.00
C THR A 73 -2.36 -11.81 1.35
N PRO A 74 -3.48 -11.86 2.07
CA PRO A 74 -4.80 -11.62 1.50
C PRO A 74 -5.00 -10.15 1.14
N GLY A 75 -5.74 -9.88 0.05
CA GLY A 75 -6.23 -8.57 -0.30
C GLY A 75 -5.27 -7.66 -1.08
N TYR A 76 -5.69 -6.42 -1.28
CA TYR A 76 -5.08 -5.41 -2.16
C TYR A 76 -4.37 -4.30 -1.38
N GLY A 77 -3.56 -4.66 -0.41
CA GLY A 77 -2.83 -3.74 0.45
C GLY A 77 -3.04 -4.06 1.92
N ALA A 78 -2.29 -3.41 2.79
CA ALA A 78 -2.39 -3.53 4.23
C ALA A 78 -2.86 -2.21 4.85
N VAL A 79 -4.02 -2.23 5.50
CA VAL A 79 -4.53 -1.08 6.26
C VAL A 79 -3.76 -0.98 7.57
N MET A 80 -3.22 0.19 7.88
CA MET A 80 -2.49 0.43 9.12
C MET A 80 -3.44 0.72 10.28
N ARG A 81 -3.08 0.33 11.50
CA ARG A 81 -3.84 0.61 12.73
C ARG A 81 -3.95 2.09 13.07
N GLY A 82 -3.11 2.92 12.46
CA GLY A 82 -3.11 4.37 12.63
C GLY A 82 -2.36 5.07 11.52
N LEU A 83 -2.48 6.40 11.48
CA LEU A 83 -1.84 7.20 10.42
C LEU A 83 -0.32 7.28 10.57
N HIS A 84 0.20 7.12 11.78
CA HIS A 84 1.62 7.36 12.09
C HIS A 84 2.36 6.10 12.58
N VAL A 85 1.73 4.94 12.48
CA VAL A 85 2.34 3.67 12.91
C VAL A 85 2.47 2.71 11.74
N ALA A 86 3.58 2.02 11.69
CA ALA A 86 3.86 0.98 10.71
C ALA A 86 3.41 -0.40 11.24
N ASP A 87 2.15 -0.47 11.65
CA ASP A 87 1.52 -1.66 12.23
C ASP A 87 0.22 -1.98 11.48
N PRO A 88 0.21 -3.00 10.61
CA PRO A 88 -0.99 -3.37 9.87
C PRO A 88 -2.06 -3.95 10.79
N ASP A 89 -3.31 -3.59 10.52
CA ASP A 89 -4.45 -4.17 11.22
C ASP A 89 -4.86 -5.51 10.55
N PRO A 90 -4.63 -6.66 11.19
CA PRO A 90 -4.96 -7.96 10.62
C PRO A 90 -6.46 -8.20 10.51
N LEU A 91 -7.28 -7.39 11.18
CA LEU A 91 -8.74 -7.48 11.11
C LEU A 91 -9.32 -6.76 9.88
N LEU A 92 -8.52 -5.97 9.16
CA LEU A 92 -8.94 -5.19 8.00
C LEU A 92 -8.35 -5.75 6.71
N ILE A 93 -9.15 -6.42 5.91
CA ILE A 93 -8.72 -7.00 4.64
C ILE A 93 -9.36 -6.25 3.48
N VAL A 94 -8.55 -5.59 2.65
CA VAL A 94 -8.99 -4.98 1.38
C VAL A 94 -9.34 -6.11 0.41
N GLU A 95 -10.58 -6.58 0.45
CA GLU A 95 -11.01 -7.82 -0.20
C GLU A 95 -11.28 -7.63 -1.70
N ARG A 96 -11.80 -6.47 -2.06
CA ARG A 96 -12.19 -6.15 -3.44
C ARG A 96 -12.04 -4.68 -3.75
N LEU A 97 -11.62 -4.36 -4.96
CA LEU A 97 -11.58 -3.01 -5.50
C LEU A 97 -12.61 -2.85 -6.62
N SER A 98 -13.34 -1.73 -6.61
CA SER A 98 -13.90 -1.11 -7.80
C SER A 98 -12.93 -0.03 -8.29
N GLU A 99 -13.32 0.77 -9.26
CA GLU A 99 -12.43 1.84 -9.77
C GLU A 99 -12.04 2.85 -8.69
N GLU A 100 -13.02 3.32 -7.92
CA GLU A 100 -12.86 4.42 -6.94
C GLU A 100 -12.93 3.94 -5.48
N HIS A 101 -13.38 2.72 -5.21
CA HIS A 101 -13.63 2.27 -3.86
C HIS A 101 -12.96 0.94 -3.53
N ALA A 102 -12.45 0.83 -2.31
CA ALA A 102 -12.06 -0.42 -1.70
C ALA A 102 -13.17 -0.95 -0.78
N ASN A 103 -13.52 -2.22 -0.98
CA ASN A 103 -14.33 -2.97 -0.02
C ASN A 103 -13.38 -3.65 0.96
N VAL A 104 -13.43 -3.21 2.20
CA VAL A 104 -12.65 -3.78 3.29
C VAL A 104 -13.55 -4.68 4.12
N ARG A 105 -13.19 -5.96 4.18
CA ARG A 105 -13.81 -6.91 5.09
C ARG A 105 -13.20 -6.75 6.48
N VAL A 106 -14.08 -6.63 7.47
CA VAL A 106 -13.70 -6.61 8.88
C VAL A 106 -13.81 -8.02 9.43
N VAL A 107 -12.68 -8.61 9.77
CA VAL A 107 -12.63 -9.95 10.39
C VAL A 107 -13.24 -9.84 11.78
N GLU A 108 -14.07 -10.82 12.17
CA GLU A 108 -14.81 -10.83 13.45
C GLU A 108 -15.83 -9.68 13.63
N GLY A 109 -16.00 -8.84 12.58
CA GLY A 109 -16.98 -7.76 12.57
C GLY A 109 -16.68 -6.60 13.53
N GLU A 110 -15.45 -6.46 14.01
CA GLU A 110 -15.06 -5.43 14.98
C GLU A 110 -13.98 -4.51 14.43
N THR A 111 -14.28 -3.22 14.43
CA THR A 111 -13.33 -2.12 14.19
C THR A 111 -13.94 -0.83 14.73
N ALA A 112 -13.10 0.07 15.23
CA ALA A 112 -13.49 1.39 15.69
C ALA A 112 -13.74 2.38 14.53
N LEU A 113 -13.38 2.04 13.29
CA LEU A 113 -13.51 2.90 12.13
C LEU A 113 -14.97 3.32 11.88
N LYS A 114 -15.18 4.61 11.63
CA LYS A 114 -16.47 5.24 11.30
C LYS A 114 -16.33 6.01 9.99
N THR A 115 -17.45 6.30 9.36
CA THR A 115 -17.51 7.20 8.20
C THR A 115 -16.89 8.54 8.55
N GLY A 116 -15.97 8.99 7.69
CA GLY A 116 -15.17 10.20 7.88
C GLY A 116 -13.74 9.96 8.36
N ASP A 117 -13.45 8.82 9.00
CA ASP A 117 -12.12 8.51 9.49
C ASP A 117 -11.12 8.31 8.33
N LEU A 118 -9.88 8.69 8.59
CA LEU A 118 -8.76 8.47 7.67
C LEU A 118 -8.03 7.19 8.02
N VAL A 119 -7.60 6.48 7.00
CA VAL A 119 -6.72 5.31 7.12
C VAL A 119 -5.53 5.44 6.20
N ARG A 120 -4.43 4.81 6.54
CA ARG A 120 -3.24 4.67 5.71
C ARG A 120 -3.13 3.24 5.22
N ILE A 121 -2.83 3.07 3.94
CA ILE A 121 -2.72 1.75 3.31
C ILE A 121 -1.32 1.62 2.69
N VAL A 122 -0.58 0.58 3.05
CA VAL A 122 0.62 0.16 2.32
C VAL A 122 0.17 -0.70 1.15
N PRO A 123 0.46 -0.32 -0.11
CA PRO A 123 0.03 -1.08 -1.27
C PRO A 123 0.79 -2.40 -1.41
N ASN A 124 0.25 -3.31 -2.20
CA ASN A 124 0.97 -4.54 -2.56
C ASN A 124 2.16 -4.24 -3.47
N HIS A 125 2.05 -3.22 -4.35
CA HIS A 125 3.05 -2.87 -5.34
C HIS A 125 3.14 -1.35 -5.54
N SER A 126 4.08 -0.71 -4.86
CA SER A 126 4.22 0.75 -4.86
C SER A 126 4.62 1.35 -6.21
N CYS A 127 5.37 0.62 -7.05
CA CYS A 127 5.79 1.11 -8.38
C CYS A 127 4.58 1.39 -9.28
N VAL A 128 3.58 0.51 -9.27
CA VAL A 128 2.36 0.70 -10.08
C VAL A 128 1.51 1.82 -9.49
N VAL A 129 1.39 1.90 -8.18
CA VAL A 129 0.66 2.99 -7.49
C VAL A 129 1.24 4.35 -7.86
N SER A 130 2.57 4.53 -7.77
CA SER A 130 3.20 5.79 -8.14
C SER A 130 2.98 6.16 -9.62
N ASN A 131 2.89 5.17 -10.51
CA ASN A 131 2.62 5.42 -11.93
C ASN A 131 1.17 5.83 -12.25
N LEU A 132 0.24 5.67 -11.31
CA LEU A 132 -1.17 6.10 -11.49
C LEU A 132 -1.39 7.60 -11.21
N VAL A 133 -0.44 8.27 -10.57
CA VAL A 133 -0.59 9.65 -10.12
C VAL A 133 0.46 10.57 -10.75
N ASP A 134 0.12 11.85 -10.91
CA ASP A 134 1.06 12.86 -11.45
C ASP A 134 2.09 13.29 -10.42
N ALA A 135 1.79 13.13 -9.15
CA ALA A 135 2.68 13.51 -8.05
C ALA A 135 2.35 12.72 -6.78
N VAL A 136 3.34 12.64 -5.90
CA VAL A 136 3.20 12.17 -4.52
C VAL A 136 3.52 13.33 -3.56
N TRP A 137 3.05 13.23 -2.32
CA TRP A 137 3.32 14.19 -1.27
C TRP A 137 4.39 13.64 -0.33
N LEU A 138 5.48 14.38 -0.18
CA LEU A 138 6.44 14.12 0.87
C LEU A 138 5.88 14.68 2.17
N VAL A 139 5.78 13.82 3.19
CA VAL A 139 5.22 14.19 4.50
C VAL A 139 6.17 13.83 5.63
N ASP A 140 6.09 14.61 6.70
CA ASP A 140 6.73 14.32 7.99
C ASP A 140 5.62 14.39 9.06
N GLY A 141 5.20 13.23 9.55
CA GLY A 141 4.02 13.11 10.38
C GLY A 141 2.77 13.65 9.66
N GLU A 142 2.15 14.69 10.22
CA GLU A 142 0.98 15.37 9.64
C GLU A 142 1.36 16.54 8.72
N ARG A 143 2.63 16.88 8.64
CA ARG A 143 3.10 18.02 7.88
C ARG A 143 3.44 17.62 6.45
N VAL A 144 2.82 18.29 5.48
CA VAL A 144 3.22 18.22 4.07
C VAL A 144 4.49 19.06 3.89
N ILE A 145 5.58 18.43 3.43
CA ILE A 145 6.86 19.09 3.16
C ILE A 145 6.91 19.58 1.72
N GLU A 146 6.58 18.68 0.77
CA GLU A 146 6.72 18.98 -0.65
C GLU A 146 5.78 18.13 -1.50
N ARG A 147 5.45 18.65 -2.69
CA ARG A 147 4.80 17.90 -3.75
C ARG A 147 5.84 17.45 -4.78
N LEU A 148 6.09 16.15 -4.86
CA LEU A 148 7.08 15.56 -5.76
C LEU A 148 6.40 15.07 -7.05
N PRO A 149 6.75 15.60 -8.24
CA PRO A 149 6.20 15.12 -9.50
C PRO A 149 6.73 13.73 -9.83
N VAL A 150 5.85 12.87 -10.39
CA VAL A 150 6.26 11.58 -10.97
C VAL A 150 6.75 11.83 -12.41
N ALA A 151 8.01 12.21 -12.55
CA ALA A 151 8.59 12.73 -13.80
C ALA A 151 8.53 11.74 -14.98
N ALA A 152 8.56 10.44 -14.72
CA ALA A 152 8.52 9.39 -15.73
C ALA A 152 7.13 8.77 -15.95
N ARG A 153 6.07 9.35 -15.36
CA ARG A 153 4.71 8.85 -15.55
C ARG A 153 4.32 8.83 -17.03
N GLY A 154 3.80 7.68 -17.49
CA GLY A 154 3.38 7.49 -18.88
C GLY A 154 4.53 7.37 -19.90
N ARG A 155 5.78 7.46 -19.47
CA ARG A 155 6.96 7.26 -20.34
C ARG A 155 7.41 5.81 -20.33
N ILE A 156 6.53 4.94 -20.80
CA ILE A 156 6.82 3.53 -20.97
C ILE A 156 7.35 3.34 -22.40
N THR A 157 8.62 2.96 -22.52
CA THR A 157 9.31 2.70 -23.80
C THR A 157 9.79 1.25 -23.84
#